data_796af4a5637282a7c48245d5f1a7bfb7
#
_entry.id   796af4a5637282a7c48245d5f1a7bfb7
#
_cell.length_a   1.000
_cell.length_b   1.000
_cell.length_c   1.000
_cell.angle_alpha   90.00
_cell.angle_beta   90.00
_cell.angle_gamma   90.00
#
_symmetry.space_group_name_H-M   'P 1'
#
loop_
_entity.id
_entity.type
_entity.pdbx_description
1 polymer ?
#
loop_
_entity_poly.entity_id
_entity_poly.type
_entity_poly.pdbx_seq_one_letter_code
_entity_poly.pdbx_strand_id
1 'polypeptide(L)'
;MIVMVTGHRPQRLRGQEKEVSAAVGRLLDQLKPDKAISGMAAGTDQIFAMEAIDRDIPLYCYFPYPRQHYHPQEEYIIERSAGCRNICDKYSKESYMIRDKAMVDDSDIVIAVWDGIEQGGTWNTIDYARKRGKEIKYIMINYLMTNYK
;
A
#
# COMPACT_ATOMS: atom_id res chain seq x y z
N MET A 1 -15.81 -4.78 4.91
CA MET A 1 -15.01 -4.67 3.65
C MET A 1 -13.57 -4.44 4.05
N ILE A 2 -12.66 -5.06 3.33
CA ILE A 2 -11.21 -4.98 3.57
C ILE A 2 -10.57 -4.22 2.43
N VAL A 3 -9.75 -3.21 2.74
CA VAL A 3 -9.05 -2.40 1.74
C VAL A 3 -7.53 -2.60 1.87
N MET A 4 -6.85 -2.61 0.74
CA MET A 4 -5.39 -2.61 0.68
C MET A 4 -4.90 -1.46 -0.18
N VAL A 5 -3.61 -1.21 -0.16
CA VAL A 5 -2.98 -0.21 -1.02
C VAL A 5 -1.85 -0.84 -1.83
N THR A 6 -1.66 -0.36 -3.04
CA THR A 6 -0.43 -0.54 -3.80
C THR A 6 -0.01 0.85 -4.31
N GLY A 7 1.29 1.08 -4.40
CA GLY A 7 1.75 2.37 -4.85
C GLY A 7 3.26 2.48 -4.83
N HIS A 8 3.72 3.63 -5.30
CA HIS A 8 5.15 3.84 -5.54
C HIS A 8 5.94 4.11 -4.26
N ARG A 9 7.22 3.78 -4.32
CA ARG A 9 8.20 4.16 -3.32
C ARG A 9 8.50 5.67 -3.45
N PRO A 10 9.18 6.27 -2.45
CA PRO A 10 9.33 7.74 -2.41
C PRO A 10 9.90 8.35 -3.69
N GLN A 11 10.82 7.65 -4.37
CA GLN A 11 11.45 8.18 -5.58
C GLN A 11 10.46 8.47 -6.70
N ARG A 12 9.41 7.66 -6.82
CA ARG A 12 8.40 7.82 -7.86
C ARG A 12 7.17 8.61 -7.40
N LEU A 13 7.10 8.98 -6.12
CA LEU A 13 6.05 9.87 -5.63
C LEU A 13 6.35 11.34 -5.96
N ARG A 14 7.59 11.66 -6.25
CA ARG A 14 8.05 12.95 -6.75
C ARG A 14 7.61 14.14 -5.92
N GLY A 15 7.71 14.00 -4.60
CA GLY A 15 7.36 15.06 -3.68
C GLY A 15 5.86 15.24 -3.45
N GLN A 16 5.03 14.32 -3.95
CA GLN A 16 3.57 14.41 -3.80
C GLN A 16 3.05 13.63 -2.59
N GLU A 17 3.91 13.37 -1.61
CA GLU A 17 3.53 12.59 -0.42
C GLU A 17 2.34 13.21 0.32
N LYS A 18 2.31 14.52 0.46
CA LYS A 18 1.20 15.22 1.13
C LYS A 18 -0.11 15.04 0.39
N GLU A 19 -0.07 15.16 -0.93
CA GLU A 19 -1.25 15.02 -1.78
C GLU A 19 -1.74 13.57 -1.74
N VAL A 20 -0.83 12.60 -1.74
CA VAL A 20 -1.17 11.18 -1.62
C VAL A 20 -1.80 10.91 -0.25
N SER A 21 -1.20 11.42 0.81
CA SER A 21 -1.73 11.25 2.17
C SER A 21 -3.16 11.81 2.27
N ALA A 22 -3.40 13.00 1.74
CA ALA A 22 -4.72 13.62 1.76
C ALA A 22 -5.73 12.80 0.95
N ALA A 23 -5.34 12.32 -0.23
CA ALA A 23 -6.23 11.53 -1.09
C ALA A 23 -6.56 10.17 -0.47
N VAL A 24 -5.57 9.51 0.12
CA VAL A 24 -5.77 8.25 0.84
C VAL A 24 -6.73 8.46 2.01
N GLY A 25 -6.51 9.52 2.78
CA GLY A 25 -7.38 9.84 3.91
C GLY A 25 -8.84 10.05 3.49
N ARG A 26 -9.06 10.80 2.41
CA ARG A 26 -10.41 11.02 1.88
C ARG A 26 -11.08 9.70 1.46
N LEU A 27 -10.33 8.83 0.79
CA LEU A 27 -10.86 7.53 0.39
C LEU A 27 -11.23 6.67 1.61
N LEU A 28 -10.37 6.64 2.62
CA LEU A 28 -10.66 5.89 3.85
C LEU A 28 -11.90 6.44 4.57
N ASP A 29 -12.07 7.76 4.58
CA ASP A 29 -13.27 8.39 5.16
C ASP A 29 -14.53 8.01 4.39
N GLN A 30 -14.44 7.90 3.06
CA GLN A 30 -15.57 7.53 2.22
C GLN A 30 -15.90 6.04 2.33
N LEU A 31 -14.88 5.19 2.29
CA LEU A 31 -15.06 3.73 2.26
C LEU A 31 -15.40 3.17 3.63
N LYS A 32 -14.88 3.74 4.70
CA LYS A 32 -15.07 3.26 6.07
C LYS A 32 -14.84 1.76 6.19
N PRO A 33 -13.65 1.27 5.80
CA PRO A 33 -13.41 -0.17 5.80
C PRO A 33 -13.33 -0.74 7.22
N ASP A 34 -13.61 -2.03 7.33
CA ASP A 34 -13.46 -2.74 8.59
C ASP A 34 -12.01 -3.05 8.91
N LYS A 35 -11.19 -3.23 7.88
CA LYS A 35 -9.78 -3.57 8.00
C LYS A 35 -8.99 -2.97 6.85
N ALA A 36 -7.70 -2.70 7.11
CA ALA A 36 -6.76 -2.21 6.12
C ALA A 36 -5.52 -3.11 6.10
N ILE A 37 -4.98 -3.34 4.91
CA ILE A 37 -3.77 -4.16 4.74
C ILE A 37 -2.70 -3.33 4.05
N SER A 38 -1.51 -3.27 4.65
CA SER A 38 -0.35 -2.55 4.10
C SER A 38 0.84 -3.49 3.94
N GLY A 39 1.55 -3.37 2.83
CA GLY A 39 2.79 -4.10 2.58
C GLY A 39 4.01 -3.48 3.24
N MET A 40 3.87 -2.32 3.86
CA MET A 40 4.88 -1.67 4.69
C MET A 40 6.13 -1.21 3.96
N ALA A 41 6.15 -1.19 2.64
CA ALA A 41 7.24 -0.58 1.89
C ALA A 41 7.27 0.93 2.12
N ALA A 42 8.44 1.53 2.02
CA ALA A 42 8.57 2.99 2.14
C ALA A 42 7.71 3.68 1.08
N GLY A 43 7.18 4.84 1.41
CA GLY A 43 6.32 5.62 0.52
C GLY A 43 4.85 5.30 0.73
N THR A 44 4.16 4.95 -0.33
CA THR A 44 2.69 4.78 -0.33
C THR A 44 2.18 3.84 0.76
N ASP A 45 2.82 2.69 0.93
CA ASP A 45 2.35 1.68 1.89
C ASP A 45 2.34 2.23 3.31
N GLN A 46 3.38 2.98 3.69
CA GLN A 46 3.47 3.55 5.03
C GLN A 46 2.57 4.77 5.19
N ILE A 47 2.39 5.57 4.14
CA ILE A 47 1.43 6.68 4.13
C ILE A 47 0.03 6.14 4.43
N PHE A 48 -0.36 5.09 3.71
CA PHE A 48 -1.66 4.43 3.90
C PHE A 48 -1.80 3.88 5.33
N ALA A 49 -0.76 3.22 5.82
CA ALA A 49 -0.76 2.67 7.17
C ALA A 49 -0.99 3.75 8.22
N MET A 50 -0.32 4.89 8.10
CA MET A 50 -0.48 6.01 9.03
C MET A 50 -1.89 6.59 8.97
N GLU A 51 -2.46 6.74 7.76
CA GLU A 51 -3.82 7.24 7.61
C GLU A 51 -4.86 6.28 8.21
N ALA A 52 -4.64 4.97 8.09
CA ALA A 52 -5.50 3.97 8.70
C ALA A 52 -5.43 4.04 10.24
N ILE A 53 -4.21 4.15 10.79
CA ILE A 53 -4.00 4.28 12.24
C ILE A 53 -4.69 5.53 12.77
N ASP A 54 -4.56 6.66 12.10
CA ASP A 54 -5.17 7.93 12.51
C ASP A 54 -6.70 7.85 12.57
N ARG A 55 -7.30 6.92 11.85
CA ARG A 55 -8.75 6.72 11.79
C ARG A 55 -9.23 5.52 12.61
N ASP A 56 -8.35 4.93 13.39
CA ASP A 56 -8.65 3.74 14.20
C ASP A 56 -9.16 2.56 13.36
N ILE A 57 -8.74 2.48 12.10
CA ILE A 57 -9.05 1.33 11.25
C ILE A 57 -8.04 0.23 11.59
N PRO A 58 -8.51 -0.99 11.95
CA PRO A 58 -7.59 -2.10 12.22
C PRO A 58 -6.66 -2.36 11.03
N LEU A 59 -5.35 -2.23 11.28
CA LEU A 59 -4.32 -2.34 10.24
C LEU A 59 -3.57 -3.65 10.38
N TYR A 60 -3.42 -4.35 9.27
CA TYR A 60 -2.62 -5.57 9.19
C TYR A 60 -1.42 -5.34 8.28
N CYS A 61 -0.23 -5.65 8.79
CA CYS A 61 1.02 -5.47 8.06
C CYS A 61 1.43 -6.80 7.42
N TYR A 62 1.57 -6.81 6.10
CA TYR A 62 2.00 -7.99 5.35
C TYR A 62 3.45 -7.79 4.91
N PHE A 63 4.35 -8.52 5.54
CA PHE A 63 5.77 -8.49 5.15
C PHE A 63 6.07 -9.60 4.16
N PRO A 64 6.96 -9.35 3.19
CA PRO A 64 7.29 -10.40 2.21
C PRO A 64 8.03 -11.57 2.85
N TYR A 65 8.87 -11.30 3.87
CA TYR A 65 9.62 -12.30 4.62
C TYR A 65 10.02 -11.73 5.97
N PRO A 66 10.44 -12.56 6.95
CA PRO A 66 10.84 -12.07 8.26
C PRO A 66 12.09 -11.19 8.20
N ARG A 67 12.11 -10.13 9.00
CA ARG A 67 13.25 -9.24 9.17
C ARG A 67 13.59 -9.15 10.64
N GLN A 68 14.88 -8.99 10.94
CA GLN A 68 15.35 -8.85 12.33
C GLN A 68 15.20 -7.42 12.85
N HIS A 69 15.29 -6.43 11.96
CA HIS A 69 15.28 -5.01 12.35
C HIS A 69 14.32 -4.23 11.49
N TYR A 70 13.62 -3.28 12.10
CA TYR A 70 12.71 -2.36 11.44
C TYR A 70 13.12 -0.93 11.74
N HIS A 71 12.86 -0.02 10.81
CA HIS A 71 13.08 1.41 11.02
C HIS A 71 12.09 1.96 12.04
N PRO A 72 12.40 3.10 12.70
CA PRO A 72 11.52 3.65 13.73
C PRO A 72 10.09 3.89 13.28
N GLN A 73 9.87 4.35 12.04
CA GLN A 73 8.52 4.54 11.53
C GLN A 73 7.79 3.21 11.35
N GLU A 74 8.50 2.19 10.90
CA GLU A 74 7.93 0.85 10.79
C GLU A 74 7.54 0.32 12.18
N GLU A 75 8.43 0.49 13.17
CA GLU A 75 8.14 0.07 14.54
C GLU A 75 6.91 0.77 15.10
N TYR A 76 6.79 2.09 14.86
CA TYR A 76 5.63 2.86 15.27
C TYR A 76 4.33 2.26 14.72
N ILE A 77 4.33 1.94 13.42
CA ILE A 77 3.17 1.36 12.75
C ILE A 77 2.87 -0.05 13.27
N ILE A 78 3.91 -0.88 13.41
CA ILE A 78 3.77 -2.26 13.88
C ILE A 78 3.15 -2.28 15.28
N GLU A 79 3.62 -1.43 16.18
CA GLU A 79 3.11 -1.36 17.55
C GLU A 79 1.61 -1.03 17.59
N ARG A 80 1.13 -0.25 16.63
CA ARG A 80 -0.27 0.20 16.56
C ARG A 80 -1.12 -0.68 15.66
N SER A 81 -0.52 -1.64 14.97
CA SER A 81 -1.25 -2.52 14.07
C SER A 81 -2.07 -3.54 14.85
N ALA A 82 -3.07 -4.09 14.19
CA ALA A 82 -3.87 -5.20 14.71
C ALA A 82 -3.14 -6.53 14.58
N GLY A 83 -2.16 -6.63 13.68
CA GLY A 83 -1.36 -7.83 13.51
C GLY A 83 -0.41 -7.72 12.33
N CYS A 84 0.54 -8.64 12.28
CA CYS A 84 1.53 -8.73 11.21
C CYS A 84 1.63 -10.17 10.71
N ARG A 85 1.90 -10.32 9.41
CA ARG A 85 2.14 -11.62 8.80
C ARG A 85 3.40 -11.56 7.95
N ASN A 86 4.19 -12.63 8.02
CA ASN A 86 5.28 -12.88 7.08
C ASN A 86 4.73 -13.86 6.05
N ILE A 87 4.57 -13.41 4.81
CA ILE A 87 3.91 -14.21 3.78
C ILE A 87 4.80 -15.37 3.32
N CYS A 88 6.10 -15.09 3.16
CA CYS A 88 7.09 -16.12 2.82
C CYS A 88 8.01 -16.37 4.02
N ASP A 89 8.60 -17.56 4.07
CA ASP A 89 9.49 -17.93 5.19
C ASP A 89 10.84 -17.23 5.10
N LYS A 90 11.29 -16.91 3.90
CA LYS A 90 12.59 -16.30 3.68
C LYS A 90 12.58 -15.43 2.42
N TYR A 91 13.62 -14.62 2.28
CA TYR A 91 13.81 -13.77 1.11
C TYR A 91 13.92 -14.60 -0.17
N SER A 92 13.23 -14.16 -1.22
CA SER A 92 13.44 -14.56 -2.60
C SER A 92 13.10 -13.40 -3.51
N LYS A 93 13.52 -13.44 -4.76
CA LYS A 93 13.16 -12.45 -5.77
C LYS A 93 11.66 -12.28 -5.89
N GLU A 94 10.93 -13.37 -5.75
CA GLU A 94 9.50 -13.44 -5.93
C GLU A 94 8.70 -13.08 -4.68
N SER A 95 9.36 -13.00 -3.51
CA SER A 95 8.66 -12.81 -2.23
C SER A 95 7.82 -11.54 -2.18
N TYR A 96 8.29 -10.46 -2.80
CA TYR A 96 7.54 -9.19 -2.83
C TYR A 96 6.24 -9.33 -3.61
N MET A 97 6.28 -9.99 -4.77
CA MET A 97 5.08 -10.17 -5.58
C MET A 97 4.12 -11.20 -4.96
N ILE A 98 4.67 -12.23 -4.31
CA ILE A 98 3.86 -13.20 -3.57
C ILE A 98 3.10 -12.47 -2.45
N ARG A 99 3.77 -11.58 -1.71
CA ARG A 99 3.14 -10.76 -0.68
C ARG A 99 2.05 -9.88 -1.27
N ASP A 100 2.33 -9.19 -2.37
CA ASP A 100 1.37 -8.30 -3.01
C ASP A 100 0.13 -9.06 -3.48
N LYS A 101 0.31 -10.24 -4.04
CA LYS A 101 -0.81 -11.10 -4.46
C LYS A 101 -1.65 -11.55 -3.27
N ALA A 102 -1.01 -11.89 -2.15
CA ALA A 102 -1.74 -12.25 -0.93
C ALA A 102 -2.60 -11.09 -0.43
N MET A 103 -2.07 -9.87 -0.49
CA MET A 103 -2.82 -8.67 -0.11
C MET A 103 -4.05 -8.49 -1.01
N VAL A 104 -3.88 -8.63 -2.30
CA VAL A 104 -5.00 -8.53 -3.25
C VAL A 104 -6.04 -9.60 -2.96
N ASP A 105 -5.62 -10.84 -2.79
CA ASP A 105 -6.54 -11.96 -2.56
C ASP A 105 -7.33 -11.78 -1.27
N ASP A 106 -6.73 -11.19 -0.23
CA ASP A 106 -7.37 -10.99 1.07
C ASP A 106 -8.20 -9.71 1.16
N SER A 107 -8.23 -8.89 0.11
CA SER A 107 -8.93 -7.60 0.13
C SER A 107 -10.15 -7.60 -0.79
N ASP A 108 -11.03 -6.64 -0.55
CA ASP A 108 -12.20 -6.39 -1.41
C ASP A 108 -11.94 -5.23 -2.37
N ILE A 109 -11.20 -4.22 -1.91
CA ILE A 109 -10.90 -3.02 -2.68
C ILE A 109 -9.41 -2.75 -2.64
N VAL A 110 -8.85 -2.40 -3.78
CA VAL A 110 -7.44 -2.01 -3.92
C VAL A 110 -7.38 -0.51 -4.18
N ILE A 111 -6.66 0.23 -3.34
CA ILE A 111 -6.31 1.62 -3.61
C ILE A 111 -4.97 1.60 -4.34
N ALA A 112 -4.91 2.18 -5.52
CA ALA A 112 -3.70 2.19 -6.34
C ALA A 112 -3.21 3.62 -6.53
N VAL A 113 -2.06 3.93 -5.95
CA VAL A 113 -1.37 5.21 -6.13
C VAL A 113 -0.37 5.01 -7.25
N TRP A 114 -0.67 5.55 -8.44
CA TRP A 114 -0.01 5.13 -9.67
C TRP A 114 0.27 6.31 -10.61
N ASP A 115 1.40 6.22 -11.30
CA ASP A 115 1.81 7.23 -12.30
C ASP A 115 1.34 6.91 -13.72
N GLY A 116 0.62 5.80 -13.91
CA GLY A 116 0.12 5.39 -15.21
C GLY A 116 1.10 4.59 -16.06
N ILE A 117 2.32 4.38 -15.57
CA ILE A 117 3.34 3.63 -16.31
C ILE A 117 3.18 2.15 -16.05
N GLU A 118 3.00 1.37 -17.12
CA GLU A 118 2.76 -0.07 -17.02
C GLU A 118 4.05 -0.85 -16.86
N GLN A 119 4.80 -0.52 -15.80
CA GLN A 119 6.05 -1.16 -15.43
C GLN A 119 6.23 -1.11 -13.92
N GLY A 120 6.79 -2.17 -13.35
CA GLY A 120 7.19 -2.24 -11.95
C GLY A 120 6.14 -2.87 -11.04
N GLY A 121 6.44 -2.87 -9.74
CA GLY A 121 5.65 -3.59 -8.76
C GLY A 121 4.22 -3.10 -8.63
N THR A 122 4.00 -1.78 -8.68
CA THR A 122 2.67 -1.19 -8.59
C THR A 122 1.80 -1.65 -9.76
N TRP A 123 2.34 -1.56 -10.98
CA TRP A 123 1.61 -2.04 -12.15
C TRP A 123 1.33 -3.54 -12.07
N ASN A 124 2.31 -4.33 -11.66
CA ASN A 124 2.11 -5.78 -11.55
C ASN A 124 0.99 -6.12 -10.57
N THR A 125 0.88 -5.38 -9.49
CA THR A 125 -0.19 -5.57 -8.50
C THR A 125 -1.54 -5.15 -9.06
N ILE A 126 -1.59 -4.01 -9.77
CA ILE A 126 -2.82 -3.53 -10.43
C ILE A 126 -3.30 -4.58 -11.45
N ASP A 127 -2.38 -5.07 -12.28
CA ASP A 127 -2.71 -6.07 -13.30
C ASP A 127 -3.29 -7.34 -12.67
N TYR A 128 -2.66 -7.81 -11.60
CA TYR A 128 -3.16 -8.98 -10.87
C TYR A 128 -4.55 -8.71 -10.29
N ALA A 129 -4.76 -7.55 -9.67
CA ALA A 129 -6.05 -7.18 -9.10
C ALA A 129 -7.15 -7.13 -10.16
N ARG A 130 -6.84 -6.58 -11.35
CA ARG A 130 -7.77 -6.56 -12.48
C ARG A 130 -8.15 -7.97 -12.91
N LYS A 131 -7.16 -8.87 -13.01
CA LYS A 131 -7.39 -10.27 -13.39
C LYS A 131 -8.22 -11.01 -12.35
N ARG A 132 -8.15 -10.60 -11.09
CA ARG A 132 -8.94 -11.19 -10.01
C ARG A 132 -10.30 -10.53 -9.85
N GLY A 133 -10.65 -9.56 -10.68
CA GLY A 133 -11.94 -8.89 -10.63
C GLY A 133 -12.14 -7.98 -9.42
N LYS A 134 -11.07 -7.52 -8.81
CA LYS A 134 -11.17 -6.62 -7.63
C LYS A 134 -11.53 -5.20 -8.07
N GLU A 135 -12.28 -4.51 -7.23
CA GLU A 135 -12.53 -3.08 -7.41
C GLU A 135 -11.25 -2.31 -7.11
N ILE A 136 -10.89 -1.36 -7.98
CA ILE A 136 -9.67 -0.55 -7.82
C ILE A 136 -10.07 0.91 -7.78
N LYS A 137 -9.59 1.62 -6.76
CA LYS A 137 -9.71 3.08 -6.63
C LYS A 137 -8.36 3.68 -6.93
N TYR A 138 -8.27 4.49 -7.98
CA TYR A 138 -7.00 5.05 -8.43
C TYR A 138 -6.78 6.43 -7.83
N ILE A 139 -5.55 6.67 -7.36
CA ILE A 139 -5.01 7.99 -7.05
C ILE A 139 -3.88 8.20 -8.04
N MET A 140 -4.12 9.04 -9.06
CA MET A 140 -3.14 9.23 -10.11
C MET A 140 -2.13 10.30 -9.71
N ILE A 141 -0.84 9.96 -9.82
CA ILE A 141 0.24 10.92 -9.60
C ILE A 141 0.48 11.67 -10.89
N ASN A 142 0.33 12.99 -10.84
CA ASN A 142 0.49 13.82 -12.01
C ASN A 142 1.97 14.21 -12.18
N TYR A 143 2.72 13.29 -12.74
CA TYR A 143 4.15 13.41 -12.97
C TYR A 143 4.52 14.64 -13.82
N LEU A 144 3.77 14.86 -14.90
CA LEU A 144 4.04 15.97 -15.81
C LEU A 144 3.83 17.32 -15.14
N MET A 145 2.77 17.45 -14.34
CA MET A 145 2.49 18.69 -13.61
C MET A 145 3.62 19.03 -12.64
N THR A 146 4.18 18.02 -11.96
CA THR A 146 5.29 18.21 -11.04
C THR A 146 6.53 18.78 -11.76
N ASN A 147 6.78 18.34 -12.97
CA ASN A 147 7.94 18.75 -13.75
C ASN A 147 7.81 20.16 -14.31
N TYR A 148 6.61 20.69 -14.48
CA TYR A 148 6.40 22.02 -15.05
C TYR A 148 6.33 23.12 -14.00
N LYS A 149 6.45 22.75 -12.75
CA LYS A 149 6.49 23.70 -11.66
C LYS A 149 7.91 24.03 -11.26
#